data_1a5445f493adaaef4fcb2592406b001e
#
_entry.id   1a5445f493adaaef4fcb2592406b001e
#
_cell.length_a   1.000
_cell.length_b   1.000
_cell.length_c   1.000
_cell.angle_alpha   90.00
_cell.angle_beta   90.00
_cell.angle_gamma   90.00
#
_symmetry.space_group_name_H-M   'P 1'
#
loop_
_entity.id
_entity.type
_entity.pdbx_description
1 polymer ?
#
loop_
_entity_poly.entity_id
_entity_poly.type
_entity_poly.pdbx_seq_one_letter_code
_entity_poly.pdbx_strand_id
1 'polypeptide(L)'
;DKNYGYSFSHWVDGSGNRFVENMTYMPAGNVTYTAVFTKTANSGGTGGSTGGSTGGNTGTNTPKPSGNYLTGVSPSTSVSAMNSAGYTIYSGSAKVTSGLVGTGMTAVSSSATVTIVVTGDVSGDGKITITDVVKLQKSVVGSGSLSGAYAKAADINGDGKVTITDVVQAAQVTVGQRTIG
;
A
#
# COMPACT_ATOMS: atom_id res chain seq x y z
N ASP A 1 -6.03 26.72 0.00
CA ASP A 1 -5.50 26.94 1.34
C ASP A 1 -4.12 26.26 1.41
N LYS A 2 -3.03 27.04 1.45
CA LYS A 2 -1.65 26.53 1.32
C LYS A 2 -1.16 25.67 2.49
N ASN A 3 -1.90 25.61 3.58
CA ASN A 3 -1.49 24.95 4.83
C ASN A 3 -2.19 23.61 5.10
N TYR A 4 -2.96 23.09 4.16
CA TYR A 4 -3.72 21.85 4.35
C TYR A 4 -3.66 20.96 3.12
N GLY A 5 -3.46 19.66 3.35
CA GLY A 5 -3.70 18.61 2.39
C GLY A 5 -5.15 18.11 2.49
N TYR A 6 -5.73 17.68 1.38
CA TYR A 6 -7.02 17.05 1.34
C TYR A 6 -6.89 15.68 0.72
N SER A 7 -7.34 14.65 1.42
CA SER A 7 -7.41 13.27 0.90
C SER A 7 -8.86 12.88 0.73
N PHE A 8 -9.20 12.27 -0.40
CA PHE A 8 -10.53 11.69 -0.59
C PHE A 8 -10.76 10.60 0.46
N SER A 9 -11.91 10.61 1.09
CA SER A 9 -12.28 9.65 2.12
C SER A 9 -13.34 8.66 1.62
N HIS A 10 -14.47 9.17 1.18
CA HIS A 10 -15.59 8.35 0.72
C HIS A 10 -16.64 9.22 0.03
N TRP A 11 -17.60 8.55 -0.60
CA TRP A 11 -18.82 9.16 -1.10
C TRP A 11 -19.94 9.02 -0.08
N VAL A 12 -20.88 9.98 -0.07
CA VAL A 12 -22.10 9.92 0.75
C VAL A 12 -23.29 10.17 -0.18
N ASP A 13 -24.34 9.33 -0.09
CA ASP A 13 -25.59 9.57 -0.80
C ASP A 13 -26.49 10.57 -0.06
N GLY A 14 -27.61 10.95 -0.68
CA GLY A 14 -28.58 11.87 -0.10
C GLY A 14 -29.24 11.41 1.21
N SER A 15 -29.08 10.12 1.58
CA SER A 15 -29.56 9.52 2.81
C SER A 15 -28.48 9.36 3.89
N GLY A 16 -27.23 9.78 3.59
CA GLY A 16 -26.12 9.71 4.51
C GLY A 16 -25.37 8.37 4.51
N ASN A 17 -25.68 7.44 3.59
CA ASN A 17 -24.96 6.19 3.49
C ASN A 17 -23.56 6.43 2.89
N ARG A 18 -22.55 5.77 3.45
CA ARG A 18 -21.14 5.89 3.05
C ARG A 18 -20.79 4.81 2.03
N PHE A 19 -20.07 5.21 0.97
CA PHE A 19 -19.56 4.33 -0.06
C PHE A 19 -18.06 4.58 -0.22
N VAL A 20 -17.27 3.51 -0.16
CA VAL A 20 -15.83 3.53 -0.43
C VAL A 20 -15.57 3.10 -1.86
N GLU A 21 -14.41 3.40 -2.41
CA GLU A 21 -14.04 3.01 -3.78
C GLU A 21 -14.21 1.50 -4.00
N ASN A 22 -14.72 1.13 -5.18
CA ASN A 22 -14.96 -0.23 -5.69
C ASN A 22 -16.30 -0.89 -5.33
N MET A 23 -17.32 -0.15 -4.97
CA MET A 23 -18.67 -0.73 -4.94
C MET A 23 -19.30 -0.68 -6.33
N THR A 24 -19.47 -1.84 -6.96
CA THR A 24 -20.25 -2.00 -8.20
C THR A 24 -21.74 -2.04 -7.84
N TYR A 25 -22.26 -0.91 -7.40
CA TYR A 25 -23.69 -0.73 -7.19
C TYR A 25 -24.19 0.34 -8.15
N MET A 26 -25.08 -0.03 -9.05
CA MET A 26 -25.83 0.88 -9.89
C MET A 26 -27.22 1.09 -9.25
N PRO A 27 -27.48 2.22 -8.57
CA PRO A 27 -28.81 2.48 -8.05
C PRO A 27 -29.79 2.69 -9.22
N ALA A 28 -31.00 2.16 -9.08
CA ALA A 28 -32.08 2.44 -10.00
C ALA A 28 -32.58 3.87 -9.74
N GLY A 29 -32.12 4.84 -10.54
CA GLY A 29 -32.58 6.23 -10.47
C GLY A 29 -31.44 7.26 -10.37
N ASN A 30 -31.81 8.54 -10.39
CA ASN A 30 -30.86 9.65 -10.20
C ASN A 30 -30.49 9.79 -8.73
N VAL A 31 -29.28 9.40 -8.36
CA VAL A 31 -28.73 9.56 -7.00
C VAL A 31 -27.59 10.57 -7.04
N THR A 32 -27.64 11.55 -6.15
CA THR A 32 -26.53 12.49 -5.96
C THR A 32 -25.58 11.97 -4.90
N TYR A 33 -24.31 11.86 -5.25
CA TYR A 33 -23.24 11.49 -4.32
C TYR A 33 -22.38 12.72 -4.02
N THR A 34 -22.07 12.92 -2.74
CA THR A 34 -21.18 13.98 -2.28
C THR A 34 -19.83 13.36 -1.91
N ALA A 35 -18.76 13.85 -2.51
CA ALA A 35 -17.40 13.44 -2.15
C ALA A 35 -16.99 14.07 -0.80
N VAL A 36 -16.56 13.25 0.14
CA VAL A 36 -16.04 13.68 1.44
C VAL A 36 -14.53 13.58 1.45
N PHE A 37 -13.87 14.69 1.80
CA PHE A 37 -12.43 14.79 1.90
C PHE A 37 -12.02 14.99 3.36
N THR A 38 -10.95 14.30 3.78
CA THR A 38 -10.30 14.56 5.06
C THR A 38 -9.28 15.67 4.89
N LYS A 39 -9.40 16.72 5.69
CA LYS A 39 -8.45 17.84 5.73
C LYS A 39 -7.33 17.52 6.71
N THR A 40 -6.09 17.55 6.25
CA THR A 40 -4.89 17.32 7.08
C THR A 40 -4.04 18.58 7.10
N ALA A 41 -3.67 19.05 8.26
CA ALA A 41 -2.76 20.20 8.40
C ALA A 41 -1.36 19.82 7.87
N ASN A 42 -0.80 20.62 6.99
CA ASN A 42 0.61 20.51 6.61
C ASN A 42 1.46 21.05 7.77
N SER A 43 1.94 20.16 8.63
CA SER A 43 2.96 20.50 9.64
C SER A 43 4.27 20.83 8.94
N GLY A 44 4.53 22.10 8.75
CA GLY A 44 5.90 22.59 8.50
C GLY A 44 6.75 22.29 9.74
N GLY A 45 7.66 21.34 9.63
CA GLY A 45 8.49 20.88 10.73
C GLY A 45 9.54 21.90 11.14
N THR A 46 9.60 22.24 12.42
CA THR A 46 10.82 22.61 13.13
C THR A 46 10.87 21.76 14.40
N GLY A 47 12.03 21.18 14.64
CA GLY A 47 12.26 20.09 15.58
C GLY A 47 12.00 20.39 17.06
N GLY A 48 11.93 19.31 17.84
CA GLY A 48 11.92 19.32 19.30
C GLY A 48 11.41 18.00 19.87
N SER A 49 12.32 17.22 20.39
CA SER A 49 12.11 15.97 21.14
C SER A 49 11.30 16.21 22.42
N THR A 50 10.34 15.35 22.73
CA THR A 50 10.22 14.64 24.02
C THR A 50 8.94 13.79 24.07
N GLY A 51 9.07 12.64 24.72
CA GLY A 51 8.20 11.48 24.70
C GLY A 51 6.81 11.61 25.34
N GLY A 52 6.01 10.57 25.11
CA GLY A 52 4.72 10.33 25.72
C GLY A 52 3.90 9.34 24.90
N SER A 53 3.96 8.07 25.32
CA SER A 53 3.15 6.97 24.80
C SER A 53 1.67 7.15 25.10
N THR A 54 0.79 7.05 24.11
CA THR A 54 -0.53 6.45 24.26
C THR A 54 -1.04 6.04 22.87
N GLY A 55 -1.47 4.78 22.76
CA GLY A 55 -1.76 4.10 21.54
C GLY A 55 -2.97 4.64 20.78
N GLY A 56 -2.76 4.78 19.51
CA GLY A 56 -3.75 4.93 18.46
C GLY A 56 -3.02 4.65 17.16
N ASN A 57 -3.16 3.40 16.66
CA ASN A 57 -2.46 2.93 15.46
C ASN A 57 -3.05 3.57 14.22
N THR A 58 -2.71 4.83 13.93
CA THR A 58 -2.75 5.43 12.61
C THR A 58 -1.34 5.36 12.05
N GLY A 59 -0.90 4.14 11.77
CA GLY A 59 0.39 3.91 11.13
C GLY A 59 0.39 4.53 9.74
N THR A 60 0.88 5.75 9.62
CA THR A 60 1.48 6.21 8.37
C THR A 60 2.74 5.36 8.19
N ASN A 61 2.60 4.23 7.49
CA ASN A 61 3.74 3.44 7.06
C ASN A 61 4.54 4.29 6.06
N THR A 62 5.38 5.17 6.59
CA THR A 62 6.34 5.89 5.76
C THR A 62 7.33 4.85 5.24
N PRO A 63 7.46 4.69 3.92
CA PRO A 63 8.40 3.74 3.35
C PRO A 63 9.79 3.94 3.94
N LYS A 64 10.37 2.89 4.50
CA LYS A 64 11.67 2.96 5.18
C LYS A 64 12.66 1.99 4.54
N PRO A 65 13.83 2.46 4.12
CA PRO A 65 14.90 1.57 3.69
C PRO A 65 15.34 0.63 4.84
N SER A 66 15.41 -0.66 4.53
CA SER A 66 15.92 -1.72 5.41
C SER A 66 16.84 -2.60 4.60
N GLY A 67 18.17 -2.40 4.74
CA GLY A 67 19.16 -2.99 3.86
C GLY A 67 18.91 -2.60 2.39
N ASN A 68 18.83 -3.58 1.51
CA ASN A 68 18.60 -3.39 0.08
C ASN A 68 17.10 -3.23 -0.30
N TYR A 69 16.20 -3.11 0.69
CA TYR A 69 14.76 -3.10 0.45
C TYR A 69 14.10 -1.83 1.01
N LEU A 70 13.07 -1.38 0.32
CA LEU A 70 12.14 -0.36 0.80
C LEU A 70 10.86 -1.06 1.24
N THR A 71 10.66 -1.14 2.56
CA THR A 71 9.48 -1.75 3.18
C THR A 71 8.50 -0.69 3.65
N GLY A 72 7.28 -1.10 4.04
CA GLY A 72 6.23 -0.18 4.47
C GLY A 72 5.56 0.56 3.31
N VAL A 73 5.72 0.07 2.08
CA VAL A 73 4.97 0.57 0.93
C VAL A 73 3.62 -0.14 0.92
N SER A 74 2.55 0.63 1.07
CA SER A 74 1.19 0.09 1.07
C SER A 74 0.75 -0.35 -0.33
N PRO A 75 -0.11 -1.36 -0.45
CA PRO A 75 -0.75 -1.70 -1.71
C PRO A 75 -1.47 -0.50 -2.32
N SER A 76 -1.49 -0.42 -3.65
CA SER A 76 -2.06 0.68 -4.44
C SER A 76 -1.35 2.03 -4.29
N THR A 77 -0.13 2.07 -3.73
CA THR A 77 0.70 3.28 -3.72
C THR A 77 1.06 3.68 -5.14
N SER A 78 0.83 4.95 -5.50
CA SER A 78 1.15 5.47 -6.83
C SER A 78 2.62 5.88 -6.96
N VAL A 79 3.13 5.84 -8.18
CA VAL A 79 4.45 6.40 -8.53
C VAL A 79 4.54 7.88 -8.15
N SER A 80 3.46 8.65 -8.35
CA SER A 80 3.40 10.07 -7.96
C SER A 80 3.60 10.26 -6.46
N ALA A 81 2.98 9.41 -5.61
CA ALA A 81 3.17 9.46 -4.16
C ALA A 81 4.63 9.18 -3.77
N MET A 82 5.26 8.20 -4.42
CA MET A 82 6.67 7.89 -4.17
C MET A 82 7.60 9.01 -4.65
N ASN A 83 7.29 9.65 -5.77
CA ASN A 83 8.05 10.81 -6.25
C ASN A 83 7.96 11.98 -5.26
N SER A 84 6.76 12.22 -4.68
CA SER A 84 6.57 13.24 -3.63
C SER A 84 7.34 12.91 -2.34
N ALA A 85 7.59 11.62 -2.08
CA ALA A 85 8.43 11.15 -0.98
C ALA A 85 9.94 11.17 -1.29
N GLY A 86 10.35 11.68 -2.46
CA GLY A 86 11.75 11.85 -2.85
C GLY A 86 12.36 10.65 -3.57
N TYR A 87 11.55 9.71 -4.05
CA TYR A 87 12.02 8.55 -4.79
C TYR A 87 11.73 8.66 -6.29
N THR A 88 12.66 8.28 -7.13
CA THR A 88 12.44 8.01 -8.55
C THR A 88 12.27 6.50 -8.74
N ILE A 89 11.24 6.08 -9.46
CA ILE A 89 10.87 4.66 -9.59
C ILE A 89 11.32 4.10 -10.95
N TYR A 90 11.85 2.89 -10.93
CA TYR A 90 12.27 2.14 -12.10
C TYR A 90 11.68 0.73 -12.11
N SER A 91 11.32 0.24 -13.29
CA SER A 91 11.03 -1.17 -13.56
C SER A 91 12.12 -1.71 -14.48
N GLY A 92 13.00 -2.54 -13.94
CA GLY A 92 14.27 -2.85 -14.58
C GLY A 92 15.10 -1.56 -14.80
N SER A 93 15.49 -1.28 -16.04
CA SER A 93 16.22 -0.05 -16.41
C SER A 93 15.28 1.11 -16.82
N ALA A 94 14.00 0.88 -16.99
CA ALA A 94 13.06 1.87 -17.46
C ALA A 94 12.50 2.71 -16.30
N LYS A 95 12.59 4.05 -16.42
CA LYS A 95 11.97 4.98 -15.48
C LYS A 95 10.45 4.91 -15.60
N VAL A 96 9.77 4.72 -14.46
CA VAL A 96 8.31 4.70 -14.38
C VAL A 96 7.82 6.08 -13.93
N THR A 97 6.91 6.67 -14.68
CA THR A 97 6.42 8.04 -14.44
C THR A 97 4.98 8.09 -13.94
N SER A 98 4.23 7.01 -14.07
CA SER A 98 2.81 6.92 -13.67
C SER A 98 2.44 5.47 -13.31
N GLY A 99 1.25 5.29 -12.74
CA GLY A 99 0.76 3.99 -12.31
C GLY A 99 1.08 3.67 -10.86
N LEU A 100 1.00 2.39 -10.52
CA LEU A 100 1.28 1.89 -9.16
C LEU A 100 2.73 1.42 -9.04
N VAL A 101 3.24 1.47 -7.83
CA VAL A 101 4.52 0.82 -7.50
C VAL A 101 4.25 -0.61 -7.04
N GLY A 102 5.03 -1.55 -7.57
CA GLY A 102 4.92 -2.97 -7.25
C GLY A 102 6.21 -3.52 -6.65
N THR A 103 6.06 -4.67 -6.01
CA THR A 103 7.19 -5.43 -5.48
C THR A 103 8.18 -5.76 -6.60
N GLY A 104 9.47 -5.58 -6.32
CA GLY A 104 10.54 -5.82 -7.31
C GLY A 104 10.92 -4.59 -8.12
N MET A 105 10.14 -3.51 -8.11
CA MET A 105 10.58 -2.24 -8.69
C MET A 105 11.71 -1.63 -7.86
N THR A 106 12.49 -0.75 -8.48
CA THR A 106 13.60 -0.04 -7.83
C THR A 106 13.20 1.38 -7.49
N ALA A 107 13.44 1.78 -6.24
CA ALA A 107 13.29 3.15 -5.78
C ALA A 107 14.69 3.77 -5.57
N VAL A 108 14.92 4.92 -6.21
CA VAL A 108 16.17 5.67 -6.13
C VAL A 108 15.89 7.00 -5.44
N SER A 109 16.63 7.28 -4.38
CA SER A 109 16.67 8.59 -3.70
C SER A 109 18.08 9.18 -3.74
N SER A 110 18.26 10.35 -3.17
CA SER A 110 19.59 10.96 -3.03
C SER A 110 20.58 10.14 -2.18
N SER A 111 20.08 9.26 -1.32
CA SER A 111 20.87 8.52 -0.33
C SER A 111 20.88 7.00 -0.55
N ALA A 112 19.98 6.45 -1.36
CA ALA A 112 19.83 5.00 -1.50
C ALA A 112 19.22 4.59 -2.84
N THR A 113 19.62 3.40 -3.30
CA THR A 113 18.96 2.64 -4.36
C THR A 113 18.49 1.33 -3.73
N VAL A 114 17.18 1.09 -3.69
CA VAL A 114 16.58 -0.02 -2.96
C VAL A 114 15.47 -0.69 -3.78
N THR A 115 15.23 -1.97 -3.52
CA THR A 115 14.13 -2.72 -4.14
C THR A 115 12.86 -2.56 -3.31
N ILE A 116 11.76 -2.22 -3.96
CA ILE A 116 10.45 -2.03 -3.31
C ILE A 116 9.87 -3.39 -2.90
N VAL A 117 9.32 -3.40 -1.68
CA VAL A 117 8.52 -4.51 -1.15
C VAL A 117 7.15 -3.95 -0.75
N VAL A 118 6.12 -4.36 -1.46
CA VAL A 118 4.72 -4.12 -1.12
C VAL A 118 4.18 -5.38 -0.47
N THR A 119 3.88 -5.32 0.83
CA THR A 119 3.44 -6.50 1.58
C THR A 119 2.19 -7.12 0.95
N GLY A 120 2.24 -8.40 0.65
CA GLY A 120 1.17 -9.17 -0.01
C GLY A 120 1.20 -9.13 -1.53
N ASP A 121 1.90 -8.20 -2.16
CA ASP A 121 2.05 -8.13 -3.62
C ASP A 121 3.21 -9.03 -4.08
N VAL A 122 2.93 -10.28 -4.29
CA VAL A 122 3.89 -11.26 -4.83
C VAL A 122 3.81 -11.39 -6.36
N SER A 123 2.90 -10.66 -7.00
CA SER A 123 2.79 -10.55 -8.45
C SER A 123 3.65 -9.41 -9.02
N GLY A 124 3.86 -8.36 -8.23
CA GLY A 124 4.63 -7.17 -8.60
C GLY A 124 3.79 -6.10 -9.30
N ASP A 125 2.45 -6.20 -9.24
CA ASP A 125 1.54 -5.24 -9.89
C ASP A 125 1.10 -4.07 -8.98
N GLY A 126 1.54 -4.08 -7.73
CA GLY A 126 1.25 -3.06 -6.72
C GLY A 126 -0.11 -3.21 -6.05
N LYS A 127 -0.79 -4.33 -6.23
CA LYS A 127 -2.07 -4.66 -5.60
C LYS A 127 -1.99 -6.00 -4.88
N ILE A 128 -3.00 -6.27 -4.05
CA ILE A 128 -3.21 -7.62 -3.51
C ILE A 128 -4.48 -8.16 -4.15
N THR A 129 -4.31 -9.15 -5.00
CA THR A 129 -5.38 -9.75 -5.80
C THR A 129 -5.39 -11.27 -5.63
N ILE A 130 -6.35 -11.94 -6.26
CA ILE A 130 -6.38 -13.41 -6.28
C ILE A 130 -5.12 -14.00 -6.94
N THR A 131 -4.45 -13.26 -7.83
CA THR A 131 -3.19 -13.68 -8.45
C THR A 131 -2.10 -13.87 -7.40
N ASP A 132 -2.04 -12.98 -6.41
CA ASP A 132 -1.07 -13.05 -5.31
C ASP A 132 -1.40 -14.22 -4.39
N VAL A 133 -2.67 -14.42 -4.05
CA VAL A 133 -3.12 -15.57 -3.25
C VAL A 133 -2.71 -16.89 -3.90
N VAL A 134 -2.91 -17.03 -5.22
CA VAL A 134 -2.52 -18.24 -5.95
C VAL A 134 -0.99 -18.44 -5.98
N LYS A 135 -0.22 -17.36 -6.16
CA LYS A 135 1.26 -17.44 -6.13
C LYS A 135 1.77 -17.81 -4.74
N LEU A 136 1.22 -17.20 -3.68
CA LEU A 136 1.51 -17.55 -2.28
C LEU A 136 1.20 -19.03 -2.01
N GLN A 137 0.01 -19.48 -2.40
CA GLN A 137 -0.42 -20.87 -2.23
C GLN A 137 0.53 -21.85 -2.91
N LYS A 138 0.92 -21.58 -4.16
CA LYS A 138 1.91 -22.39 -4.90
C LYS A 138 3.26 -22.44 -4.18
N SER A 139 3.69 -21.33 -3.58
CA SER A 139 4.94 -21.29 -2.81
C SER A 139 4.86 -22.16 -1.55
N VAL A 140 3.74 -22.07 -0.81
CA VAL A 140 3.53 -22.84 0.42
C VAL A 140 3.47 -24.36 0.18
N VAL A 141 2.87 -24.78 -0.93
CA VAL A 141 2.79 -26.23 -1.28
C VAL A 141 4.02 -26.72 -2.06
N GLY A 142 5.04 -25.89 -2.23
CA GLY A 142 6.29 -26.27 -2.91
C GLY A 142 6.21 -26.39 -4.42
N SER A 143 5.09 -25.95 -5.05
CA SER A 143 4.93 -25.95 -6.50
C SER A 143 5.37 -24.65 -7.19
N GLY A 144 5.92 -23.71 -6.41
CA GLY A 144 6.50 -22.45 -6.84
C GLY A 144 7.54 -21.98 -5.83
N SER A 145 8.40 -21.02 -6.23
CA SER A 145 9.35 -20.42 -5.34
C SER A 145 9.24 -18.88 -5.39
N LEU A 146 9.33 -18.26 -4.23
CA LEU A 146 9.45 -16.80 -4.08
C LEU A 146 10.85 -16.51 -3.51
N SER A 147 11.49 -15.46 -4.02
CA SER A 147 12.83 -15.06 -3.57
C SER A 147 12.97 -13.55 -3.50
N GLY A 148 13.98 -13.05 -2.78
CA GLY A 148 14.29 -11.62 -2.70
C GLY A 148 13.11 -10.79 -2.17
N ALA A 149 12.75 -9.75 -2.90
CA ALA A 149 11.64 -8.85 -2.56
C ALA A 149 10.29 -9.59 -2.48
N TYR A 150 10.06 -10.56 -3.36
CA TYR A 150 8.81 -11.32 -3.41
C TYR A 150 8.65 -12.25 -2.20
N ALA A 151 9.73 -12.87 -1.72
CA ALA A 151 9.69 -13.66 -0.48
C ALA A 151 9.40 -12.78 0.74
N LYS A 152 9.94 -11.55 0.76
CA LYS A 152 9.62 -10.57 1.81
C LYS A 152 8.18 -10.07 1.73
N ALA A 153 7.66 -9.84 0.53
CA ALA A 153 6.27 -9.46 0.32
C ALA A 153 5.29 -10.56 0.71
N ALA A 154 5.71 -11.81 0.60
CA ALA A 154 4.93 -13.01 0.92
C ALA A 154 4.71 -13.21 2.43
N ASP A 155 5.63 -12.75 3.26
CA ASP A 155 5.54 -12.78 4.73
C ASP A 155 4.65 -11.63 5.20
N ILE A 156 3.35 -11.85 5.17
CA ILE A 156 2.34 -10.82 5.44
C ILE A 156 2.21 -10.52 6.93
N ASN A 157 2.44 -11.53 7.78
CA ASN A 157 2.36 -11.38 9.23
C ASN A 157 3.68 -10.93 9.86
N GLY A 158 4.79 -10.93 9.10
CA GLY A 158 6.11 -10.49 9.55
C GLY A 158 6.80 -11.46 10.50
N ASP A 159 6.44 -12.75 10.49
CA ASP A 159 7.04 -13.76 11.38
C ASP A 159 8.33 -14.38 10.81
N GLY A 160 8.74 -13.96 9.62
CA GLY A 160 9.95 -14.44 8.92
C GLY A 160 9.72 -15.72 8.12
N LYS A 161 8.49 -16.22 7.99
CA LYS A 161 8.14 -17.43 7.26
C LYS A 161 7.00 -17.16 6.30
N VAL A 162 6.95 -17.92 5.20
CA VAL A 162 5.82 -17.92 4.27
C VAL A 162 5.02 -19.19 4.48
N THR A 163 3.83 -19.07 5.04
CA THR A 163 3.00 -20.19 5.49
C THR A 163 1.56 -20.04 5.00
N ILE A 164 0.71 -21.01 5.31
CA ILE A 164 -0.73 -20.93 5.02
C ILE A 164 -1.39 -19.74 5.71
N THR A 165 -0.84 -19.24 6.82
CA THR A 165 -1.34 -18.07 7.51
C THR A 165 -1.30 -16.83 6.60
N ASP A 166 -0.20 -16.66 5.85
CA ASP A 166 -0.02 -15.54 4.91
C ASP A 166 -0.99 -15.65 3.73
N VAL A 167 -1.21 -16.87 3.23
CA VAL A 167 -2.22 -17.15 2.19
C VAL A 167 -3.62 -16.71 2.65
N VAL A 168 -3.99 -17.08 3.89
CA VAL A 168 -5.29 -16.69 4.46
C VAL A 168 -5.38 -15.18 4.62
N GLN A 169 -4.32 -14.52 5.09
CA GLN A 169 -4.30 -13.07 5.22
C GLN A 169 -4.41 -12.35 3.88
N ALA A 170 -3.70 -12.82 2.85
CA ALA A 170 -3.84 -12.30 1.49
C ALA A 170 -5.29 -12.47 0.96
N ALA A 171 -5.88 -13.64 1.17
CA ALA A 171 -7.27 -13.91 0.77
C ALA A 171 -8.26 -12.98 1.49
N GLN A 172 -8.09 -12.73 2.78
CA GLN A 172 -8.92 -11.79 3.54
C GLN A 172 -8.84 -10.36 2.98
N VAL A 173 -7.66 -9.94 2.51
CA VAL A 173 -7.50 -8.62 1.86
C VAL A 173 -8.29 -8.57 0.56
N THR A 174 -8.25 -9.61 -0.27
CA THR A 174 -8.96 -9.63 -1.56
C THR A 174 -10.48 -9.54 -1.44
N VAL A 175 -11.03 -9.97 -0.30
CA VAL A 175 -12.48 -9.89 -0.01
C VAL A 175 -12.84 -8.72 0.94
N GLY A 176 -11.89 -7.83 1.22
CA GLY A 176 -12.13 -6.64 2.05
C GLY A 176 -12.30 -6.90 3.55
N GLN A 177 -11.98 -8.10 4.02
CA GLN A 177 -12.05 -8.46 5.45
C GLN A 177 -10.81 -8.04 6.26
N ARG A 178 -9.75 -7.63 5.57
CA ARG A 178 -8.50 -7.15 6.16
C ARG A 178 -7.90 -6.05 5.31
N THR A 179 -7.22 -5.11 5.95
CA THR A 179 -6.33 -4.13 5.31
C THR A 179 -4.89 -4.42 5.69
N ILE A 180 -3.95 -4.16 4.76
CA ILE A 180 -2.51 -4.17 4.98
C ILE A 180 -2.02 -2.76 4.70
N GLY A 181 -1.39 -2.16 5.66
CA GLY A 181 -0.85 -0.82 5.56
C GLY A 181 0.42 -0.67 6.37
#